data_8c277346aa1275f38b6014ece4410668
#
_entry.id   8c277346aa1275f38b6014ece4410668
#
_cell.length_a   1.000
_cell.length_b   1.000
_cell.length_c   1.000
_cell.angle_alpha   90.00
_cell.angle_beta   90.00
_cell.angle_gamma   90.00
#
_symmetry.space_group_name_H-M   'P 1'
#
loop_
_entity.id
_entity.type
_entity.pdbx_description
1 polymer ?
#
loop_
_entity_poly.entity_id
_entity_poly.type
_entity_poly.pdbx_seq_one_letter_code
_entity_poly.pdbx_strand_id
1 'polypeptide(L)'
;MKLQSYLMGEWREGQGEGVPVRDASTGEVLARVTAEGLPVKEAVAWGREVGGRALLALGFQERGRRLRALAQYLSERKEALYRLYATTGGTRRDAWYDVDGGIGVLYTYSSLARNLPEGNLLPEDDFLPLSKDLSFQGRHVLAPKGGITVQINAFNFPVWGLLEKFAPAFLAGVPTLAHPATPTAHVAAALVRTMLEPGLLPEGSLQLLGG
;
A
#
# COMPACT_ATOMS: atom_id res chain seq x y z
N MET A 1 -12.02 -13.12 -18.23
CA MET A 1 -11.31 -13.35 -16.96
C MET A 1 -11.80 -12.31 -15.95
N LYS A 2 -12.03 -12.69 -14.67
CA LYS A 2 -12.28 -11.73 -13.59
C LYS A 2 -10.97 -11.36 -12.90
N LEU A 3 -10.81 -10.09 -12.52
CA LEU A 3 -9.76 -9.66 -11.62
C LEU A 3 -10.10 -10.13 -10.20
N GLN A 4 -9.09 -10.64 -9.53
CA GLN A 4 -9.22 -11.10 -8.17
C GLN A 4 -8.86 -9.96 -7.19
N SER A 5 -9.57 -9.87 -6.10
CA SER A 5 -9.19 -9.12 -4.90
C SER A 5 -8.27 -9.97 -4.03
N TYR A 6 -7.34 -9.32 -3.32
CA TYR A 6 -6.49 -9.98 -2.33
C TYR A 6 -6.96 -9.61 -0.93
N LEU A 7 -7.67 -10.51 -0.29
CA LEU A 7 -8.30 -10.29 1.02
C LEU A 7 -7.95 -11.43 1.96
N MET A 8 -7.54 -11.09 3.18
CA MET A 8 -7.24 -12.04 4.25
C MET A 8 -6.20 -13.11 3.82
N GLY A 9 -5.18 -12.70 3.05
CA GLY A 9 -4.11 -13.60 2.61
C GLY A 9 -4.42 -14.41 1.34
N GLU A 10 -5.60 -14.27 0.74
CA GLU A 10 -6.04 -15.06 -0.40
C GLU A 10 -6.54 -14.20 -1.56
N TRP A 11 -6.33 -14.70 -2.78
CA TRP A 11 -6.92 -14.15 -4.00
C TRP A 11 -8.33 -14.68 -4.18
N ARG A 12 -9.32 -13.78 -4.25
CA ARG A 12 -10.75 -14.09 -4.30
C ARG A 12 -11.43 -13.37 -5.46
N GLU A 13 -12.31 -14.05 -6.15
CA GLU A 13 -13.17 -13.45 -7.18
C GLU A 13 -14.49 -13.00 -6.56
N GLY A 14 -14.94 -11.80 -6.95
CA GLY A 14 -16.28 -11.35 -6.63
C GLY A 14 -17.35 -12.07 -7.45
N GLN A 15 -18.59 -12.00 -7.00
CA GLN A 15 -19.76 -12.61 -7.66
C GLN A 15 -20.27 -11.73 -8.81
N GLY A 16 -21.31 -12.21 -9.51
CA GLY A 16 -21.94 -11.48 -10.61
C GLY A 16 -21.05 -11.31 -11.84
N GLU A 17 -21.51 -10.52 -12.79
CA GLU A 17 -20.80 -10.31 -14.07
C GLU A 17 -19.62 -9.34 -13.92
N GLY A 18 -19.76 -8.34 -13.09
CA GLY A 18 -18.77 -7.29 -12.88
C GLY A 18 -18.70 -6.26 -14.01
N VAL A 19 -17.97 -5.17 -13.75
CA VAL A 19 -17.74 -4.07 -14.69
C VAL A 19 -16.55 -4.40 -15.60
N PRO A 20 -16.64 -4.19 -16.93
CA PRO A 20 -15.52 -4.45 -17.83
C PRO A 20 -14.39 -3.45 -17.64
N VAL A 21 -13.17 -3.95 -17.52
CA VAL A 21 -11.92 -3.21 -17.63
C VAL A 21 -11.44 -3.34 -19.07
N ARG A 22 -11.25 -2.21 -19.75
CA ARG A 22 -10.95 -2.18 -21.18
C ARG A 22 -9.53 -1.65 -21.44
N ASP A 23 -8.93 -2.16 -22.48
CA ASP A 23 -7.79 -1.51 -23.12
C ASP A 23 -8.25 -0.17 -23.68
N ALA A 24 -7.62 0.91 -23.24
CA ALA A 24 -8.01 2.28 -23.62
C ALA A 24 -7.68 2.60 -25.09
N SER A 25 -6.78 1.83 -25.72
CA SER A 25 -6.37 2.03 -27.11
C SER A 25 -7.23 1.22 -28.09
N THR A 26 -7.59 -0.02 -27.73
CA THR A 26 -8.33 -0.94 -28.63
C THR A 26 -9.81 -1.06 -28.30
N GLY A 27 -10.20 -0.73 -27.05
CA GLY A 27 -11.55 -0.94 -26.53
C GLY A 27 -11.84 -2.41 -26.13
N GLU A 28 -10.90 -3.32 -26.31
CA GLU A 28 -11.06 -4.73 -25.95
C GLU A 28 -11.23 -4.91 -24.43
N VAL A 29 -12.04 -5.87 -24.04
CA VAL A 29 -12.23 -6.21 -22.62
C VAL A 29 -11.05 -7.06 -22.13
N LEU A 30 -10.19 -6.47 -21.31
CA LEU A 30 -9.05 -7.14 -20.67
C LEU A 30 -9.49 -8.07 -19.53
N ALA A 31 -10.42 -7.59 -18.72
CA ALA A 31 -10.94 -8.30 -17.57
C ALA A 31 -12.27 -7.71 -17.12
N ARG A 32 -12.88 -8.32 -16.10
CA ARG A 32 -14.03 -7.77 -15.37
C ARG A 32 -13.70 -7.70 -13.90
N VAL A 33 -14.23 -6.71 -13.20
CA VAL A 33 -13.98 -6.48 -11.77
C VAL A 33 -15.30 -6.29 -11.03
N THR A 34 -15.38 -6.86 -9.83
CA THR A 34 -16.54 -6.74 -8.95
C THR A 34 -16.15 -7.02 -7.51
N ALA A 35 -16.71 -6.26 -6.59
CA ALA A 35 -16.61 -6.50 -5.15
C ALA A 35 -17.83 -7.25 -4.58
N GLU A 36 -18.82 -7.59 -5.42
CA GLU A 36 -20.04 -8.26 -4.96
C GLU A 36 -19.73 -9.58 -4.27
N GLY A 37 -20.35 -9.81 -3.11
CA GLY A 37 -20.18 -11.04 -2.32
C GLY A 37 -18.81 -11.19 -1.64
N LEU A 38 -17.90 -10.22 -1.78
CA LEU A 38 -16.62 -10.28 -1.08
C LEU A 38 -16.79 -9.90 0.41
N PRO A 39 -16.07 -10.56 1.32
CA PRO A 39 -16.16 -10.35 2.76
C PRO A 39 -15.38 -9.10 3.21
N VAL A 40 -15.82 -7.90 2.76
CA VAL A 40 -15.08 -6.64 2.98
C VAL A 40 -14.99 -6.27 4.46
N LYS A 41 -16.09 -6.50 5.23
CA LYS A 41 -16.12 -6.21 6.66
C LYS A 41 -15.12 -7.07 7.42
N GLU A 42 -15.06 -8.35 7.10
CA GLU A 42 -14.14 -9.33 7.67
C GLU A 42 -12.69 -9.00 7.27
N ALA A 43 -12.47 -8.59 6.03
CA ALA A 43 -11.16 -8.16 5.55
C ALA A 43 -10.65 -6.91 6.30
N VAL A 44 -11.50 -5.94 6.59
CA VAL A 44 -11.16 -4.77 7.41
C VAL A 44 -10.81 -5.18 8.84
N ALA A 45 -11.61 -6.05 9.46
CA ALA A 45 -11.35 -6.57 10.80
C ALA A 45 -10.03 -7.33 10.85
N TRP A 46 -9.81 -8.22 9.89
CA TRP A 46 -8.58 -9.02 9.78
C TRP A 46 -7.34 -8.14 9.55
N GLY A 47 -7.42 -7.14 8.66
CA GLY A 47 -6.34 -6.19 8.46
C GLY A 47 -5.96 -5.48 9.75
N ARG A 48 -6.96 -4.99 10.51
CA ARG A 48 -6.74 -4.34 11.80
C ARG A 48 -6.10 -5.28 12.84
N GLU A 49 -6.60 -6.50 12.95
CA GLU A 49 -6.21 -7.42 14.03
C GLU A 49 -4.94 -8.21 13.71
N VAL A 50 -4.83 -8.75 12.50
CA VAL A 50 -3.66 -9.53 12.07
C VAL A 50 -2.58 -8.60 11.55
N GLY A 51 -2.90 -7.77 10.55
CA GLY A 51 -1.94 -6.86 9.93
C GLY A 51 -1.39 -5.82 10.88
N GLY A 52 -2.25 -5.23 11.73
CA GLY A 52 -1.84 -4.27 12.76
C GLY A 52 -0.83 -4.88 13.74
N ARG A 53 -1.11 -6.07 14.27
CA ARG A 53 -0.17 -6.77 15.16
C ARG A 53 1.14 -7.13 14.47
N ALA A 54 1.06 -7.64 13.26
CA ALA A 54 2.24 -8.03 12.49
C ALA A 54 3.15 -6.82 12.16
N LEU A 55 2.57 -5.66 11.84
CA LEU A 55 3.33 -4.44 11.61
C LEU A 55 3.92 -3.87 12.91
N LEU A 56 3.16 -3.88 14.01
CA LEU A 56 3.63 -3.36 15.30
C LEU A 56 4.69 -4.26 15.94
N ALA A 57 4.79 -5.52 15.57
CA ALA A 57 5.90 -6.38 15.95
C ALA A 57 7.23 -5.94 15.32
N LEU A 58 7.18 -5.10 14.28
CA LEU A 58 8.32 -4.50 13.62
C LEU A 58 8.46 -3.04 14.08
N GLY A 59 9.67 -2.60 14.44
CA GLY A 59 9.95 -1.19 14.66
C GLY A 59 10.05 -0.40 13.35
N PHE A 60 10.14 0.93 13.44
CA PHE A 60 10.26 1.81 12.27
C PHE A 60 11.40 1.41 11.34
N GLN A 61 12.56 1.10 11.89
CA GLN A 61 13.75 0.78 11.10
C GLN A 61 13.60 -0.52 10.31
N GLU A 62 12.99 -1.56 10.90
CA GLU A 62 12.74 -2.81 10.18
C GLU A 62 11.71 -2.62 9.06
N ARG A 63 10.63 -1.87 9.33
CA ARG A 63 9.68 -1.51 8.27
C ARG A 63 10.37 -0.71 7.15
N GLY A 64 11.27 0.22 7.50
CA GLY A 64 12.07 0.95 6.52
C GLY A 64 12.99 0.03 5.67
N ARG A 65 13.64 -0.96 6.29
CA ARG A 65 14.45 -1.96 5.55
C ARG A 65 13.59 -2.75 4.57
N ARG A 66 12.39 -3.16 4.97
CA ARG A 66 11.45 -3.88 4.10
C ARG A 66 10.93 -3.02 2.94
N LEU A 67 10.64 -1.74 3.19
CA LEU A 67 10.30 -0.79 2.11
C LEU A 67 11.44 -0.66 1.10
N ARG A 68 12.68 -0.60 1.55
CA ARG A 68 13.85 -0.55 0.66
C ARG A 68 13.99 -1.81 -0.18
N ALA A 69 13.88 -2.97 0.44
CA ALA A 69 13.95 -4.26 -0.25
C ALA A 69 12.83 -4.41 -1.27
N LEU A 70 11.60 -3.97 -0.92
CA LEU A 70 10.47 -3.95 -1.84
C LEU A 70 10.70 -3.01 -3.02
N ALA A 71 11.22 -1.81 -2.78
CA ALA A 71 11.57 -0.86 -3.84
C ALA A 71 12.61 -1.44 -4.82
N GLN A 72 13.63 -2.12 -4.30
CA GLN A 72 14.61 -2.83 -5.10
C GLN A 72 13.96 -3.92 -5.96
N TYR A 73 13.14 -4.77 -5.35
CA TYR A 73 12.45 -5.87 -6.03
C TYR A 73 11.55 -5.38 -7.18
N LEU A 74 10.79 -4.30 -6.93
CA LEU A 74 9.94 -3.65 -7.94
C LEU A 74 10.77 -3.01 -9.05
N SER A 75 11.89 -2.35 -8.73
CA SER A 75 12.78 -1.73 -9.71
C SER A 75 13.31 -2.73 -10.74
N GLU A 76 13.64 -3.95 -10.30
CA GLU A 76 14.11 -5.03 -11.17
C GLU A 76 13.03 -5.59 -12.11
N ARG A 77 11.74 -5.38 -11.77
CA ARG A 77 10.56 -5.95 -12.46
C ARG A 77 9.67 -4.93 -13.14
N LYS A 78 10.01 -3.66 -13.07
CA LYS A 78 9.18 -2.55 -13.56
C LYS A 78 8.82 -2.59 -15.05
N GLU A 79 9.63 -3.26 -15.89
CA GLU A 79 9.35 -3.40 -17.31
C GLU A 79 8.04 -4.17 -17.60
N ALA A 80 7.65 -5.09 -16.73
CA ALA A 80 6.36 -5.76 -16.85
C ALA A 80 5.20 -4.79 -16.58
N LEU A 81 5.35 -3.92 -15.58
CA LEU A 81 4.37 -2.87 -15.28
C LEU A 81 4.28 -1.84 -16.41
N TYR A 82 5.41 -1.43 -17.02
CA TYR A 82 5.42 -0.53 -18.17
C TYR A 82 4.64 -1.09 -19.36
N ARG A 83 4.84 -2.38 -19.67
CA ARG A 83 4.08 -3.03 -20.76
C ARG A 83 2.60 -3.06 -20.46
N LEU A 84 2.22 -3.37 -19.23
CA LEU A 84 0.82 -3.40 -18.82
C LEU A 84 0.20 -1.99 -18.82
N TYR A 85 0.98 -0.99 -18.45
CA TYR A 85 0.53 0.41 -18.42
C TYR A 85 0.08 0.92 -19.81
N ALA A 86 0.64 0.40 -20.90
CA ALA A 86 0.24 0.77 -22.25
C ALA A 86 -1.26 0.53 -22.52
N THR A 87 -1.86 -0.47 -21.85
CA THR A 87 -3.31 -0.75 -21.99
C THR A 87 -4.20 0.30 -21.34
N THR A 88 -3.63 1.22 -20.54
CA THR A 88 -4.34 2.37 -19.98
C THR A 88 -4.40 3.57 -20.94
N GLY A 89 -3.80 3.46 -22.13
CA GLY A 89 -3.64 4.54 -23.10
C GLY A 89 -2.44 5.45 -22.81
N GLY A 90 -1.71 5.17 -21.73
CA GLY A 90 -0.51 5.92 -21.37
C GLY A 90 0.71 5.55 -22.22
N THR A 91 1.58 6.51 -22.43
CA THR A 91 2.87 6.30 -23.10
C THR A 91 3.88 5.62 -22.16
N ARG A 92 5.01 5.13 -22.70
CA ARG A 92 6.13 4.65 -21.89
C ARG A 92 6.67 5.72 -20.95
N ARG A 93 6.61 7.00 -21.33
CA ARG A 93 7.03 8.11 -20.47
C ARG A 93 6.06 8.31 -19.29
N ASP A 94 4.77 8.18 -19.54
CA ASP A 94 3.76 8.24 -18.46
C ASP A 94 3.93 7.08 -17.49
N ALA A 95 4.16 5.85 -18.00
CA ALA A 95 4.48 4.69 -17.19
C ALA A 95 5.74 4.90 -16.34
N TRP A 96 6.77 5.55 -16.89
CA TRP A 96 7.97 5.88 -16.13
C TRP A 96 7.66 6.86 -14.99
N TYR A 97 6.87 7.90 -15.21
CA TYR A 97 6.48 8.81 -14.14
C TYR A 97 5.70 8.09 -13.04
N ASP A 98 4.74 7.24 -13.40
CA ASP A 98 3.91 6.54 -12.43
C ASP A 98 4.69 5.45 -11.68
N VAL A 99 5.36 4.56 -12.39
CA VAL A 99 6.04 3.41 -11.80
C VAL A 99 7.29 3.83 -11.03
N ASP A 100 8.19 4.59 -11.65
CA ASP A 100 9.44 5.01 -10.99
C ASP A 100 9.18 6.05 -9.91
N GLY A 101 8.20 6.93 -10.10
CA GLY A 101 7.76 7.87 -9.07
C GLY A 101 7.25 7.14 -7.83
N GLY A 102 6.37 6.15 -8.01
CA GLY A 102 5.86 5.33 -6.92
C GLY A 102 6.96 4.53 -6.20
N ILE A 103 7.87 3.90 -6.96
CA ILE A 103 9.04 3.20 -6.38
C ILE A 103 9.94 4.19 -5.62
N GLY A 104 10.13 5.39 -6.15
CA GLY A 104 10.89 6.47 -5.50
C GLY A 104 10.33 6.84 -4.13
N VAL A 105 9.01 6.83 -3.97
CA VAL A 105 8.36 7.07 -2.67
C VAL A 105 8.74 5.99 -1.65
N LEU A 106 8.79 4.72 -2.04
CA LEU A 106 9.24 3.64 -1.14
C LEU A 106 10.67 3.90 -0.65
N TYR A 107 11.59 4.31 -1.54
CA TYR A 107 12.96 4.69 -1.17
C TYR A 107 13.00 5.89 -0.23
N THR A 108 12.16 6.90 -0.46
CA THR A 108 12.06 8.08 0.39
C THR A 108 11.67 7.72 1.81
N TYR A 109 10.59 6.95 2.00
CA TYR A 109 10.15 6.51 3.33
C TYR A 109 11.11 5.53 3.99
N SER A 110 11.79 4.67 3.20
CA SER A 110 12.85 3.82 3.74
C SER A 110 14.05 4.64 4.26
N SER A 111 14.36 5.75 3.60
CA SER A 111 15.43 6.66 4.04
C SER A 111 15.04 7.44 5.28
N LEU A 112 13.79 7.92 5.35
CA LEU A 112 13.23 8.57 6.52
C LEU A 112 13.29 7.67 7.76
N ALA A 113 12.99 6.39 7.60
CA ALA A 113 12.99 5.41 8.69
C ALA A 113 14.32 5.31 9.43
N ARG A 114 15.46 5.61 8.77
CA ARG A 114 16.79 5.58 9.39
C ARG A 114 16.97 6.61 10.50
N ASN A 115 16.20 7.69 10.45
CA ASN A 115 16.24 8.77 11.43
C ASN A 115 15.17 8.61 12.53
N LEU A 116 14.34 7.56 12.46
CA LEU A 116 13.33 7.26 13.45
C LEU A 116 13.88 6.30 14.53
N PRO A 117 13.31 6.29 15.75
CA PRO A 117 13.71 5.36 16.79
C PRO A 117 13.49 3.90 16.38
N GLU A 118 14.14 2.98 17.09
CA GLU A 118 14.01 1.54 16.78
C GLU A 118 12.60 1.00 17.02
N GLY A 119 11.89 1.50 18.03
CA GLY A 119 10.54 1.04 18.38
C GLY A 119 9.43 1.58 17.51
N ASN A 120 8.24 1.70 18.08
CA ASN A 120 7.03 2.19 17.44
C ASN A 120 6.57 3.55 17.94
N LEU A 121 7.26 4.11 18.93
CA LEU A 121 6.91 5.39 19.55
C LEU A 121 7.89 6.45 19.04
N LEU A 122 7.36 7.59 18.63
CA LEU A 122 8.15 8.74 18.24
C LEU A 122 7.97 9.86 19.27
N PRO A 123 8.92 10.02 20.20
CA PRO A 123 8.92 11.17 21.11
C PRO A 123 9.17 12.45 20.31
N GLU A 124 8.34 13.45 20.52
CA GLU A 124 8.53 14.80 19.99
C GLU A 124 9.33 15.61 21.02
N ASP A 125 10.34 16.33 20.55
CA ASP A 125 11.14 17.32 21.28
C ASP A 125 11.52 17.01 22.74
N ASP A 126 12.01 18.03 23.43
CA ASP A 126 12.42 17.96 24.82
C ASP A 126 11.23 17.98 25.80
N PHE A 127 11.52 17.65 27.04
CA PHE A 127 10.54 17.76 28.12
C PHE A 127 10.08 19.21 28.30
N LEU A 128 8.76 19.41 28.34
CA LEU A 128 8.12 20.67 28.62
C LEU A 128 7.97 20.85 30.14
N PRO A 129 8.51 21.93 30.77
CA PRO A 129 8.29 22.19 32.19
C PRO A 129 6.82 22.52 32.45
N LEU A 130 6.21 21.81 33.38
CA LEU A 130 4.83 22.01 33.81
C LEU A 130 4.74 22.56 35.22
N SER A 131 5.89 22.67 35.95
CA SER A 131 6.05 23.36 37.20
C SER A 131 7.24 24.30 37.17
N LYS A 132 7.24 25.32 38.05
CA LYS A 132 8.33 26.32 38.13
C LYS A 132 9.66 25.72 38.59
N ASP A 133 9.61 24.71 39.39
CA ASP A 133 10.78 24.03 40.00
C ASP A 133 11.23 22.82 39.14
N LEU A 134 10.66 22.61 37.96
CA LEU A 134 10.94 21.50 37.05
C LEU A 134 10.66 20.10 37.62
N SER A 135 9.98 20.01 38.76
CA SER A 135 9.62 18.73 39.39
C SER A 135 8.55 17.97 38.61
N PHE A 136 7.77 18.70 37.78
CA PHE A 136 6.74 18.13 36.90
C PHE A 136 7.02 18.57 35.47
N GLN A 137 7.20 17.59 34.59
CA GLN A 137 7.50 17.77 33.18
C GLN A 137 6.65 16.83 32.33
N GLY A 138 6.31 17.25 31.12
CA GLY A 138 5.59 16.48 30.15
C GLY A 138 6.34 16.35 28.82
N ARG A 139 6.04 15.30 28.06
CA ARG A 139 6.55 15.10 26.70
C ARG A 139 5.48 14.50 25.83
N HIS A 140 5.34 15.00 24.60
CA HIS A 140 4.48 14.36 23.61
C HIS A 140 5.16 13.12 23.02
N VAL A 141 4.37 12.08 22.82
CA VAL A 141 4.82 10.85 22.17
C VAL A 141 3.80 10.46 21.11
N LEU A 142 4.22 10.45 19.85
CA LEU A 142 3.39 9.92 18.78
C LEU A 142 3.43 8.39 18.80
N ALA A 143 2.26 7.78 18.76
CA ALA A 143 2.07 6.34 18.72
C ALA A 143 1.33 5.92 17.46
N PRO A 144 1.53 4.70 16.95
CA PRO A 144 0.79 4.19 15.82
C PRO A 144 -0.72 4.24 16.08
N LYS A 145 -1.46 4.80 15.13
CA LYS A 145 -2.92 4.84 15.21
C LYS A 145 -3.48 3.44 14.90
N GLY A 146 -4.23 2.88 15.81
CA GLY A 146 -4.95 1.62 15.56
C GLY A 146 -5.94 1.76 14.41
N GLY A 147 -6.18 0.66 13.68
CA GLY A 147 -7.11 0.64 12.56
C GLY A 147 -6.48 0.12 11.28
N ILE A 148 -7.05 0.48 10.15
CA ILE A 148 -6.58 0.17 8.80
C ILE A 148 -6.71 1.41 7.92
N THR A 149 -5.76 1.63 7.03
CA THR A 149 -5.85 2.67 6.00
C THR A 149 -6.66 2.14 4.82
N VAL A 150 -7.78 2.77 4.50
CA VAL A 150 -8.51 2.51 3.25
C VAL A 150 -8.06 3.53 2.22
N GLN A 151 -7.51 3.06 1.11
CA GLN A 151 -6.98 3.89 0.03
C GLN A 151 -7.88 3.82 -1.19
N ILE A 152 -8.62 4.87 -1.47
CA ILE A 152 -9.41 5.02 -2.70
C ILE A 152 -8.51 5.75 -3.70
N ASN A 153 -8.04 5.03 -4.70
CA ASN A 153 -7.04 5.53 -5.63
C ASN A 153 -7.65 6.03 -6.94
N ALA A 154 -7.06 7.09 -7.50
CA ALA A 154 -7.44 7.61 -8.81
C ALA A 154 -6.93 6.69 -9.95
N PHE A 155 -7.51 6.85 -11.14
CA PHE A 155 -7.18 6.01 -12.30
C PHE A 155 -5.88 6.41 -13.00
N ASN A 156 -5.47 7.67 -12.91
CA ASN A 156 -4.39 8.23 -13.72
C ASN A 156 -2.97 7.87 -13.23
N PHE A 157 -2.82 7.48 -11.96
CA PHE A 157 -1.55 7.02 -11.37
C PHE A 157 -1.78 5.74 -10.56
N PRO A 158 -2.08 4.59 -11.20
CA PRO A 158 -2.44 3.36 -10.50
C PRO A 158 -1.30 2.77 -9.66
N VAL A 159 -0.05 3.04 -10.00
CA VAL A 159 1.14 2.57 -9.27
C VAL A 159 1.56 3.59 -8.22
N TRP A 160 1.84 4.83 -8.62
CA TRP A 160 2.24 5.89 -7.68
C TRP A 160 1.16 6.13 -6.64
N GLY A 161 -0.10 6.30 -7.05
CA GLY A 161 -1.21 6.58 -6.15
C GLY A 161 -1.41 5.52 -5.06
N LEU A 162 -1.09 4.24 -5.34
CA LEU A 162 -1.08 3.20 -4.34
C LEU A 162 0.17 3.30 -3.45
N LEU A 163 1.36 3.40 -4.04
CA LEU A 163 2.62 3.35 -3.30
C LEU A 163 2.85 4.56 -2.41
N GLU A 164 2.40 5.77 -2.83
CA GLU A 164 2.53 7.01 -2.04
C GLU A 164 1.75 6.98 -0.72
N LYS A 165 0.64 6.22 -0.69
CA LYS A 165 -0.19 6.05 0.50
C LYS A 165 0.22 4.82 1.30
N PHE A 166 0.65 3.76 0.61
CA PHE A 166 1.14 2.54 1.24
C PHE A 166 2.41 2.77 2.05
N ALA A 167 3.41 3.46 1.48
CA ALA A 167 4.70 3.64 2.13
C ALA A 167 4.63 4.33 3.51
N PRO A 168 3.96 5.50 3.66
CA PRO A 168 3.80 6.14 4.97
C PRO A 168 2.95 5.30 5.93
N ALA A 169 1.85 4.69 5.45
CA ALA A 169 1.01 3.84 6.28
C ALA A 169 1.79 2.63 6.82
N PHE A 170 2.52 1.93 5.95
CA PHE A 170 3.37 0.81 6.31
C PHE A 170 4.46 1.23 7.32
N LEU A 171 5.16 2.34 7.07
CA LEU A 171 6.17 2.87 7.98
C LEU A 171 5.58 3.25 9.34
N ALA A 172 4.37 3.82 9.37
CA ALA A 172 3.66 4.14 10.60
C ALA A 172 3.10 2.92 11.34
N GLY A 173 3.16 1.71 10.75
CA GLY A 173 2.64 0.49 11.35
C GLY A 173 1.13 0.29 11.17
N VAL A 174 0.54 0.92 10.14
CA VAL A 174 -0.89 0.85 9.83
C VAL A 174 -1.11 0.01 8.58
N PRO A 175 -1.93 -1.07 8.63
CA PRO A 175 -2.25 -1.88 7.47
C PRO A 175 -3.02 -1.12 6.41
N THR A 176 -2.95 -1.60 5.18
CA THR A 176 -3.59 -0.99 4.01
C THR A 176 -4.61 -1.92 3.36
N LEU A 177 -5.81 -1.39 3.07
CA LEU A 177 -6.74 -1.93 2.09
C LEU A 177 -6.78 -0.96 0.91
N ALA A 178 -6.17 -1.34 -0.20
CA ALA A 178 -6.16 -0.54 -1.42
C ALA A 178 -7.40 -0.84 -2.28
N HIS A 179 -8.09 0.22 -2.71
CA HIS A 179 -9.21 0.17 -3.64
C HIS A 179 -8.86 0.98 -4.89
N PRO A 180 -8.40 0.33 -5.96
CA PRO A 180 -8.03 1.02 -7.20
C PRO A 180 -9.25 1.47 -7.97
N ALA A 181 -9.10 2.50 -8.78
CA ALA A 181 -10.13 2.89 -9.75
C ALA A 181 -10.34 1.78 -10.78
N THR A 182 -11.59 1.49 -11.11
CA THR A 182 -12.00 0.42 -12.03
C THR A 182 -11.23 0.41 -13.36
N PRO A 183 -11.04 1.54 -14.09
CA PRO A 183 -10.37 1.51 -15.41
C PRO A 183 -8.94 0.98 -15.37
N THR A 184 -8.22 1.14 -14.27
CA THR A 184 -6.81 0.75 -14.14
C THR A 184 -6.58 -0.31 -13.04
N ALA A 185 -7.65 -0.96 -12.59
CA ALA A 185 -7.60 -1.97 -11.52
C ALA A 185 -6.67 -3.16 -11.87
N HIS A 186 -6.53 -3.50 -13.15
CA HIS A 186 -5.63 -4.55 -13.62
C HIS A 186 -4.15 -4.21 -13.39
N VAL A 187 -3.75 -2.94 -13.54
CA VAL A 187 -2.39 -2.48 -13.25
C VAL A 187 -2.11 -2.54 -11.75
N ALA A 188 -3.05 -2.05 -10.93
CA ALA A 188 -2.94 -2.12 -9.47
C ALA A 188 -2.91 -3.57 -8.96
N ALA A 189 -3.70 -4.47 -9.54
CA ALA A 189 -3.67 -5.89 -9.19
C ALA A 189 -2.33 -6.56 -9.56
N ALA A 190 -1.76 -6.23 -10.71
CA ALA A 190 -0.43 -6.70 -11.10
C ALA A 190 0.66 -6.17 -10.15
N LEU A 191 0.59 -4.89 -9.79
CA LEU A 191 1.49 -4.30 -8.80
C LEU A 191 1.42 -5.05 -7.46
N VAL A 192 0.21 -5.24 -6.90
CA VAL A 192 0.04 -5.93 -5.62
C VAL A 192 0.54 -7.38 -5.69
N ARG A 193 0.31 -8.10 -6.80
CA ARG A 193 0.89 -9.44 -6.99
C ARG A 193 2.41 -9.40 -6.88
N THR A 194 3.05 -8.48 -7.60
CA THR A 194 4.51 -8.31 -7.57
C THR A 194 5.02 -7.89 -6.18
N MET A 195 4.28 -7.05 -5.44
CA MET A 195 4.64 -6.67 -4.06
C MET A 195 4.61 -7.85 -3.08
N LEU A 196 3.74 -8.83 -3.30
CA LEU A 196 3.58 -9.99 -2.42
C LEU A 196 4.60 -11.11 -2.70
N GLU A 197 5.10 -11.23 -3.95
CA GLU A 197 6.01 -12.29 -4.37
C GLU A 197 7.25 -12.48 -3.49
N PRO A 198 7.96 -11.43 -3.05
CA PRO A 198 9.20 -11.60 -2.28
C PRO A 198 8.97 -11.97 -0.81
N GLY A 199 7.73 -12.06 -0.32
CA GLY A 199 7.43 -12.38 1.08
C GLY A 199 7.93 -11.32 2.08
N LEU A 200 8.18 -10.09 1.64
CA LEU A 200 8.69 -8.99 2.49
C LEU A 200 7.60 -8.35 3.34
N LEU A 201 6.35 -8.45 2.91
CA LEU A 201 5.22 -7.83 3.59
C LEU A 201 4.68 -8.76 4.67
N PRO A 202 4.52 -8.28 5.92
CA PRO A 202 3.87 -9.04 6.97
C PRO A 202 2.43 -9.40 6.59
N GLU A 203 1.97 -10.52 7.09
CA GLU A 203 0.59 -10.95 6.89
C GLU A 203 -0.40 -9.84 7.29
N GLY A 204 -1.40 -9.59 6.48
CA GLY A 204 -2.41 -8.57 6.72
C GLY A 204 -2.00 -7.12 6.52
N SER A 205 -0.72 -6.84 6.23
CA SER A 205 -0.24 -5.47 6.04
C SER A 205 -0.74 -4.81 4.76
N LEU A 206 -1.08 -5.60 3.75
CA LEU A 206 -1.62 -5.13 2.46
C LEU A 206 -2.77 -6.03 2.02
N GLN A 207 -3.85 -5.40 1.61
CA GLN A 207 -5.00 -6.03 0.95
C GLN A 207 -5.39 -5.20 -0.28
N LEU A 208 -6.05 -5.82 -1.24
CA LEU A 208 -6.56 -5.21 -2.46
C LEU A 208 -8.03 -5.56 -2.64
N LEU A 209 -8.88 -4.57 -2.80
CA LEU A 209 -10.29 -4.72 -3.13
C LEU A 209 -10.53 -4.17 -4.53
N GLY A 210 -10.77 -5.04 -5.51
CA GLY A 210 -11.21 -4.67 -6.86
C GLY A 210 -12.72 -4.57 -6.92
N GLY A 211 -13.24 -3.46 -7.49
CA GLY A 211 -14.70 -3.27 -7.62
C GLY A 211 -15.08 -1.92 -8.15
#